data_154f029d5106387b6d65f94156d3b7cc
#
_entry.id   154f029d5106387b6d65f94156d3b7cc
#
_cell.length_a   1.000
_cell.length_b   1.000
_cell.length_c   1.000
_cell.angle_alpha   90.00
_cell.angle_beta   90.00
_cell.angle_gamma   90.00
#
_symmetry.space_group_name_H-M   'P 1'
#
loop_
_entity.id
_entity.type
_entity.pdbx_description
1 polymer ?
#
loop_
_entity_poly.entity_id
_entity_poly.type
_entity_poly.pdbx_seq_one_letter_code
_entity_poly.pdbx_strand_id
1 'polypeptide(L)'
;SFPTRRSSDLKIEDGYDVYEEGVKNGYFCTNQDGTPFVAGVWPGRVHFPDMLNPEARAWFGSKYKFLLNQGIEGFWNDMNEPAIFYSEETLKKTFAKIDEYRTQNLDISSFFAFKNLVAGLSNNENDYKLFYHDTKQGRMRHDKVHNIFGYNMTRAAGEAFEQLEPDKRILMYSRSACIGMHRYGGIWTGDNQSWWSHILLSLHMMPSLNMCGFLYEGPDIGGFGSNTTEDLVLRWYGVGIFSPLLRNHSAAGTRKQEPYRFKNKAAFAGILQLRYLLLPYIYSEYMKAALRDGMYCMPLAFAFPNDAFARQVEDEVMIGESLLIAPVYEQNARGRYVYLPEEMLQVRVKCSENDRMETTVLPAGHHYIPVELDEVVFFVRKGHILPIARGGDSIQNVASVNFADLRLFAHAPDGAAYEYYTDDGETKDYDK
;
A
#
# COMPACT_ATOMS: atom_id res chain seq x y z
N SER A 1 10.45 14.84 -2.76
CA SER A 1 9.58 14.14 -3.71
C SER A 1 10.43 13.55 -4.82
N PHE A 2 10.64 12.26 -4.82
CA PHE A 2 11.37 11.62 -5.90
C PHE A 2 10.42 11.32 -7.06
N PRO A 3 10.66 11.83 -8.26
CA PRO A 3 9.77 11.64 -9.40
C PRO A 3 9.91 10.29 -10.10
N THR A 4 10.56 9.30 -9.52
CA THR A 4 11.00 8.11 -10.26
C THR A 4 10.68 6.79 -9.58
N ARG A 5 9.42 6.62 -9.18
CA ARG A 5 8.88 5.28 -8.97
C ARG A 5 8.41 4.76 -10.33
N ARG A 6 9.05 3.72 -10.84
CA ARG A 6 8.54 3.01 -12.02
C ARG A 6 7.81 1.76 -11.58
N SER A 7 6.58 1.60 -12.11
CA SER A 7 5.91 0.32 -12.13
C SER A 7 6.76 -0.64 -12.98
N SER A 8 7.16 -1.76 -12.42
CA SER A 8 7.66 -2.86 -13.21
C SER A 8 6.48 -3.77 -13.51
N ASP A 9 5.82 -3.53 -14.63
CA ASP A 9 4.87 -4.48 -15.16
C ASP A 9 5.64 -5.74 -15.58
N LEU A 10 5.16 -6.88 -15.11
CA LEU A 10 5.77 -8.22 -15.30
C LEU A 10 5.87 -8.67 -16.75
N LYS A 11 5.49 -7.89 -17.72
CA LYS A 11 5.13 -8.33 -19.06
C LYS A 11 6.17 -7.94 -20.06
N ILE A 12 6.60 -8.91 -20.86
CA ILE A 12 7.64 -8.74 -21.87
C ILE A 12 7.05 -9.00 -23.24
N GLU A 13 7.06 -7.98 -24.09
CA GLU A 13 6.60 -8.05 -25.48
C GLU A 13 7.63 -8.72 -26.40
N ASP A 14 7.13 -9.29 -27.52
CA ASP A 14 7.96 -9.81 -28.60
C ASP A 14 8.86 -8.73 -29.21
N GLY A 15 10.07 -9.09 -29.62
CA GLY A 15 11.00 -8.17 -30.30
C GLY A 15 11.72 -7.17 -29.38
N TYR A 16 11.61 -7.33 -28.06
CA TYR A 16 12.36 -6.59 -27.08
C TYR A 16 13.61 -7.37 -26.66
N ASP A 17 14.75 -6.71 -26.45
CA ASP A 17 16.01 -7.39 -26.14
C ASP A 17 15.90 -8.36 -24.96
N VAL A 18 15.12 -7.99 -23.94
CA VAL A 18 14.87 -8.84 -22.76
C VAL A 18 14.05 -10.07 -23.15
N TYR A 19 13.14 -9.96 -24.11
CA TYR A 19 12.38 -11.09 -24.64
C TYR A 19 13.30 -12.09 -25.32
N GLU A 20 14.15 -11.65 -26.26
CA GLU A 20 15.06 -12.52 -27.01
C GLU A 20 16.02 -13.27 -26.07
N GLU A 21 16.53 -12.59 -25.04
CA GLU A 21 17.35 -13.21 -24.01
C GLU A 21 16.59 -14.26 -23.20
N GLY A 22 15.36 -13.94 -22.78
CA GLY A 22 14.50 -14.83 -22.00
C GLY A 22 14.08 -16.08 -22.77
N VAL A 23 13.73 -15.93 -24.06
CA VAL A 23 13.41 -17.08 -24.95
C VAL A 23 14.62 -17.99 -25.15
N LYS A 24 15.78 -17.40 -25.46
CA LYS A 24 17.03 -18.15 -25.66
C LYS A 24 17.39 -19.03 -24.47
N ASN A 25 17.12 -18.56 -23.27
CA ASN A 25 17.46 -19.25 -22.02
C ASN A 25 16.30 -20.06 -21.42
N GLY A 26 15.11 -20.04 -22.02
CA GLY A 26 13.95 -20.77 -21.51
C GLY A 26 13.37 -20.20 -20.21
N TYR A 27 13.40 -18.88 -20.02
CA TYR A 27 13.03 -18.20 -18.78
C TYR A 27 11.57 -17.77 -18.68
N PHE A 28 10.74 -18.16 -19.66
CA PHE A 28 9.31 -17.85 -19.65
C PHE A 28 8.45 -19.05 -19.25
N CYS A 29 7.29 -18.74 -18.67
CA CYS A 29 6.22 -19.71 -18.47
C CYS A 29 5.85 -20.36 -19.81
N THR A 30 5.52 -21.64 -19.82
CA THR A 30 5.31 -22.42 -21.03
C THR A 30 3.91 -23.01 -21.12
N ASN A 31 3.41 -23.19 -22.33
CA ASN A 31 2.25 -24.05 -22.63
C ASN A 31 2.57 -25.54 -22.34
N GLN A 32 1.55 -26.38 -22.39
CA GLN A 32 1.73 -27.82 -22.16
C GLN A 32 2.78 -28.47 -23.08
N ASP A 33 2.90 -28.01 -24.32
CA ASP A 33 3.84 -28.49 -25.34
C ASP A 33 5.26 -27.92 -25.18
N GLY A 34 5.51 -27.06 -24.21
CA GLY A 34 6.80 -26.43 -23.95
C GLY A 34 7.05 -25.13 -24.70
N THR A 35 6.15 -24.69 -25.55
CA THR A 35 6.25 -23.36 -26.19
C THR A 35 5.98 -22.24 -25.19
N PRO A 36 6.57 -21.03 -25.35
CA PRO A 36 6.29 -19.91 -24.45
C PRO A 36 4.79 -19.56 -24.42
N PHE A 37 4.26 -19.39 -23.22
CA PHE A 37 2.87 -18.97 -23.03
C PHE A 37 2.69 -17.50 -23.38
N VAL A 38 1.59 -17.19 -24.09
CA VAL A 38 1.23 -15.84 -24.53
C VAL A 38 -0.15 -15.47 -24.01
N ALA A 39 -0.28 -14.27 -23.47
CA ALA A 39 -1.57 -13.70 -23.08
C ALA A 39 -1.68 -12.23 -23.47
N GLY A 40 -2.91 -11.70 -23.44
CA GLY A 40 -3.19 -10.29 -23.68
C GLY A 40 -3.19 -9.50 -22.35
N VAL A 41 -2.48 -8.38 -22.32
CA VAL A 41 -2.52 -7.40 -21.23
C VAL A 41 -2.38 -5.98 -21.83
N TRP A 42 -2.08 -4.93 -21.02
CA TRP A 42 -2.01 -3.55 -21.51
C TRP A 42 -1.15 -3.32 -22.76
N PRO A 43 0.09 -3.89 -22.88
CA PRO A 43 0.89 -3.68 -24.07
C PRO A 43 0.38 -4.46 -25.29
N GLY A 44 -0.48 -5.45 -25.10
CA GLY A 44 -0.94 -6.38 -26.14
C GLY A 44 -0.55 -7.82 -25.84
N ARG A 45 0.15 -8.49 -26.75
CA ARG A 45 0.64 -9.86 -26.56
C ARG A 45 1.93 -9.85 -25.75
N VAL A 46 1.94 -10.63 -24.66
CA VAL A 46 3.06 -10.65 -23.72
C VAL A 46 3.38 -12.05 -23.23
N HIS A 47 4.61 -12.19 -22.74
CA HIS A 47 5.12 -13.38 -22.07
C HIS A 47 5.34 -13.10 -20.59
N PHE A 48 5.25 -14.14 -19.77
CA PHE A 48 5.45 -14.06 -18.33
C PHE A 48 6.75 -14.77 -17.95
N PRO A 49 7.74 -14.06 -17.36
CA PRO A 49 8.91 -14.73 -16.78
C PRO A 49 8.50 -15.78 -15.75
N ASP A 50 9.18 -16.92 -15.76
CA ASP A 50 8.91 -17.98 -14.80
C ASP A 50 9.52 -17.65 -13.43
N MET A 51 8.76 -16.97 -12.60
CA MET A 51 9.22 -16.54 -11.26
C MET A 51 9.44 -17.70 -10.28
N LEU A 52 8.99 -18.91 -10.59
CA LEU A 52 9.22 -20.10 -9.78
C LEU A 52 10.51 -20.82 -10.17
N ASN A 53 11.03 -20.57 -11.38
CA ASN A 53 12.35 -21.00 -11.80
C ASN A 53 13.42 -20.11 -11.19
N PRO A 54 14.36 -20.65 -10.38
CA PRO A 54 15.41 -19.83 -9.73
C PRO A 54 16.32 -19.07 -10.70
N GLU A 55 16.61 -19.65 -11.86
CA GLU A 55 17.46 -19.01 -12.88
C GLU A 55 16.74 -17.85 -13.56
N ALA A 56 15.48 -18.07 -13.95
CA ALA A 56 14.63 -17.02 -14.52
C ALA A 56 14.39 -15.89 -13.51
N ARG A 57 14.22 -16.21 -12.22
CA ARG A 57 14.09 -15.23 -11.16
C ARG A 57 15.36 -14.38 -11.00
N ALA A 58 16.54 -15.02 -10.97
CA ALA A 58 17.80 -14.30 -10.90
C ALA A 58 18.04 -13.41 -12.12
N TRP A 59 17.74 -13.93 -13.31
CA TRP A 59 17.79 -13.17 -14.55
C TRP A 59 16.87 -11.95 -14.52
N PHE A 60 15.60 -12.12 -14.15
CA PHE A 60 14.65 -11.01 -14.04
C PHE A 60 15.12 -9.95 -13.02
N GLY A 61 15.56 -10.39 -11.85
CA GLY A 61 16.13 -9.52 -10.81
C GLY A 61 17.31 -8.70 -11.30
N SER A 62 18.19 -9.29 -12.15
CA SER A 62 19.34 -8.58 -12.71
C SER A 62 18.96 -7.37 -13.57
N LYS A 63 17.74 -7.32 -14.11
CA LYS A 63 17.26 -6.21 -14.96
C LYS A 63 17.03 -4.91 -14.16
N TYR A 64 16.83 -4.99 -12.85
CA TYR A 64 16.73 -3.81 -11.98
C TYR A 64 18.01 -2.98 -11.99
N LYS A 65 19.18 -3.57 -12.28
CA LYS A 65 20.47 -2.86 -12.38
C LYS A 65 20.39 -1.66 -13.32
N PHE A 66 19.67 -1.79 -14.44
CA PHE A 66 19.51 -0.68 -15.38
C PHE A 66 18.85 0.55 -14.75
N LEU A 67 17.86 0.34 -13.90
CA LEU A 67 17.14 1.42 -13.22
C LEU A 67 17.91 1.95 -12.00
N LEU A 68 18.54 1.06 -11.23
CA LEU A 68 19.41 1.44 -10.11
C LEU A 68 20.56 2.35 -10.58
N ASN A 69 21.20 2.02 -11.71
CA ASN A 69 22.26 2.84 -12.32
C ASN A 69 21.79 4.25 -12.74
N GLN A 70 20.48 4.48 -12.82
CA GLN A 70 19.89 5.80 -13.07
C GLN A 70 19.47 6.53 -11.79
N GLY A 71 19.81 5.99 -10.61
CA GLY A 71 19.46 6.56 -9.30
C GLY A 71 18.02 6.31 -8.88
N ILE A 72 17.35 5.29 -9.44
CA ILE A 72 16.01 4.88 -8.99
C ILE A 72 16.15 3.94 -7.81
N GLU A 73 15.55 4.29 -6.67
CA GLU A 73 15.69 3.58 -5.40
C GLU A 73 14.34 3.11 -4.83
N GLY A 74 13.26 3.32 -5.58
CA GLY A 74 11.92 2.90 -5.20
C GLY A 74 11.16 2.26 -6.35
N PHE A 75 10.63 1.06 -6.11
CA PHE A 75 9.94 0.25 -7.10
C PHE A 75 8.58 -0.23 -6.57
N TRP A 76 7.65 -0.42 -7.49
CA TRP A 76 6.46 -1.19 -7.19
C TRP A 76 6.22 -2.25 -8.25
N ASN A 77 5.79 -3.44 -7.82
CA ASN A 77 5.35 -4.52 -8.67
C ASN A 77 3.83 -4.46 -8.82
N ASP A 78 3.36 -4.15 -10.02
CA ASP A 78 1.95 -4.09 -10.33
C ASP A 78 1.51 -5.24 -11.24
N MET A 79 0.24 -5.62 -11.16
CA MET A 79 -0.40 -6.65 -12.00
C MET A 79 0.31 -8.02 -11.96
N ASN A 80 0.95 -8.34 -10.86
CA ASN A 80 1.82 -9.49 -10.69
C ASN A 80 1.16 -10.71 -10.03
N GLU A 81 -0.13 -10.90 -10.23
CA GLU A 81 -0.89 -12.12 -9.87
C GLU A 81 -0.47 -13.37 -10.68
N PRO A 82 -0.15 -13.38 -11.99
CA PRO A 82 -0.17 -12.33 -13.00
C PRO A 82 -1.57 -12.00 -13.53
N ALA A 83 -1.83 -10.70 -13.73
CA ALA A 83 -3.07 -10.28 -14.37
C ALA A 83 -3.06 -10.68 -15.85
N ILE A 84 -4.17 -11.27 -16.32
CA ILE A 84 -4.41 -11.69 -17.68
C ILE A 84 -5.73 -11.10 -18.14
N PHE A 85 -5.74 -10.32 -19.24
CA PHE A 85 -6.98 -9.82 -19.79
C PHE A 85 -7.67 -10.88 -20.65
N TYR A 86 -6.91 -11.70 -21.36
CA TYR A 86 -7.37 -12.86 -22.10
C TYR A 86 -6.18 -13.74 -22.51
N SER A 87 -6.42 -15.04 -22.62
CA SER A 87 -5.58 -15.92 -23.45
C SER A 87 -6.14 -16.02 -24.86
N GLU A 88 -5.35 -16.48 -25.85
CA GLU A 88 -5.84 -16.71 -27.20
C GLU A 88 -6.97 -17.74 -27.21
N GLU A 89 -6.92 -18.73 -26.33
CA GLU A 89 -7.92 -19.79 -26.24
C GLU A 89 -9.26 -19.26 -25.74
N THR A 90 -9.25 -18.51 -24.60
CA THR A 90 -10.48 -17.94 -24.04
C THR A 90 -11.07 -16.87 -24.95
N LEU A 91 -10.24 -16.08 -25.63
CA LEU A 91 -10.68 -15.09 -26.60
C LEU A 91 -11.41 -15.76 -27.78
N LYS A 92 -10.85 -16.82 -28.38
CA LYS A 92 -11.50 -17.61 -29.48
C LYS A 92 -12.83 -18.19 -29.04
N LYS A 93 -12.90 -18.79 -27.84
CA LYS A 93 -14.15 -19.32 -27.26
C LYS A 93 -15.21 -18.23 -27.08
N THR A 94 -14.79 -17.06 -26.61
CA THR A 94 -15.69 -15.93 -26.42
C THR A 94 -16.22 -15.39 -27.75
N PHE A 95 -15.38 -15.23 -28.77
CA PHE A 95 -15.85 -14.81 -30.09
C PHE A 95 -16.80 -15.86 -30.74
N ALA A 96 -16.52 -17.13 -30.57
CA ALA A 96 -17.44 -18.16 -31.05
C ALA A 96 -18.83 -18.03 -30.41
N LYS A 97 -18.91 -17.81 -29.11
CA LYS A 97 -20.18 -17.54 -28.41
C LYS A 97 -20.85 -16.24 -28.87
N ILE A 98 -20.07 -15.18 -29.09
CA ILE A 98 -20.59 -13.92 -29.62
C ILE A 98 -21.22 -14.12 -31.01
N ASP A 99 -20.61 -14.94 -31.85
CA ASP A 99 -21.14 -15.25 -33.19
C ASP A 99 -22.50 -15.95 -33.14
N GLU A 100 -22.79 -16.72 -32.10
CA GLU A 100 -24.13 -17.34 -31.92
C GLU A 100 -25.24 -16.29 -31.76
N TYR A 101 -24.94 -15.10 -31.27
CA TYR A 101 -25.91 -14.01 -31.14
C TYR A 101 -26.28 -13.33 -32.45
N ARG A 102 -25.49 -13.49 -33.52
CA ARG A 102 -25.76 -12.84 -34.83
C ARG A 102 -27.09 -13.24 -35.46
N THR A 103 -27.60 -14.42 -35.12
CA THR A 103 -28.84 -14.97 -35.68
C THR A 103 -30.02 -14.86 -34.71
N GLN A 104 -29.86 -14.22 -33.57
CA GLN A 104 -30.87 -14.09 -32.53
C GLN A 104 -31.49 -12.69 -32.50
N ASN A 105 -32.73 -12.60 -32.09
CA ASN A 105 -33.33 -11.31 -31.71
C ASN A 105 -32.70 -10.83 -30.36
N LEU A 106 -31.95 -9.75 -30.45
CA LEU A 106 -31.27 -9.20 -29.27
C LEU A 106 -32.24 -8.40 -28.42
N ASP A 107 -32.18 -8.64 -27.15
CA ASP A 107 -32.96 -7.95 -26.09
C ASP A 107 -32.03 -7.51 -24.93
N ILE A 108 -32.60 -7.03 -23.86
CA ILE A 108 -31.84 -6.59 -22.68
C ILE A 108 -31.10 -7.76 -22.01
N SER A 109 -31.62 -8.97 -22.09
CA SER A 109 -30.95 -10.16 -21.53
C SER A 109 -29.72 -10.52 -22.36
N SER A 110 -29.81 -10.44 -23.68
CA SER A 110 -28.68 -10.62 -24.61
C SER A 110 -27.58 -9.60 -24.38
N PHE A 111 -27.95 -8.33 -24.08
CA PHE A 111 -26.99 -7.27 -23.74
C PHE A 111 -26.20 -7.62 -22.49
N PHE A 112 -26.85 -8.06 -21.42
CA PHE A 112 -26.15 -8.46 -20.19
C PHE A 112 -25.33 -9.74 -20.39
N ALA A 113 -25.82 -10.72 -21.14
CA ALA A 113 -25.08 -11.93 -21.47
C ALA A 113 -23.78 -11.61 -22.24
N PHE A 114 -23.87 -10.73 -23.23
CA PHE A 114 -22.71 -10.25 -24.00
C PHE A 114 -21.70 -9.52 -23.11
N LYS A 115 -22.17 -8.58 -22.27
CA LYS A 115 -21.33 -7.87 -21.29
C LYS A 115 -20.60 -8.84 -20.36
N ASN A 116 -21.30 -9.86 -19.85
CA ASN A 116 -20.72 -10.86 -18.95
C ASN A 116 -19.69 -11.76 -19.66
N LEU A 117 -19.90 -12.11 -20.93
CA LEU A 117 -18.94 -12.85 -21.73
C LEU A 117 -17.62 -12.08 -21.89
N VAL A 118 -17.71 -10.77 -22.17
CA VAL A 118 -16.52 -9.92 -22.32
C VAL A 118 -15.83 -9.69 -20.96
N ALA A 119 -16.61 -9.39 -19.91
CA ALA A 119 -16.07 -9.19 -18.57
C ALA A 119 -15.41 -10.46 -18.00
N GLY A 120 -15.94 -11.65 -18.34
CA GLY A 120 -15.41 -12.94 -17.92
C GLY A 120 -14.09 -13.35 -18.58
N LEU A 121 -13.57 -12.56 -19.54
CA LEU A 121 -12.25 -12.79 -20.11
C LEU A 121 -11.13 -12.42 -19.11
N SER A 122 -11.30 -11.32 -18.39
CA SER A 122 -10.24 -10.80 -17.51
C SER A 122 -10.05 -11.68 -16.27
N ASN A 123 -8.82 -12.06 -16.01
CA ASN A 123 -8.41 -12.90 -14.87
C ASN A 123 -9.23 -14.19 -14.75
N ASN A 124 -9.47 -14.84 -15.89
CA ASN A 124 -10.24 -16.08 -15.96
C ASN A 124 -9.43 -17.24 -15.37
N GLU A 125 -9.99 -17.93 -14.39
CA GLU A 125 -9.33 -19.09 -13.75
C GLU A 125 -8.96 -20.22 -14.74
N ASN A 126 -9.64 -20.34 -15.89
CA ASN A 126 -9.27 -21.30 -16.90
C ASN A 126 -7.97 -20.93 -17.61
N ASP A 127 -7.64 -19.65 -17.73
CA ASP A 127 -6.38 -19.20 -18.29
C ASP A 127 -5.20 -19.62 -17.40
N TYR A 128 -5.39 -19.63 -16.08
CA TYR A 128 -4.37 -20.10 -15.11
C TYR A 128 -4.05 -21.60 -15.22
N LYS A 129 -4.89 -22.38 -15.91
CA LYS A 129 -4.68 -23.80 -16.18
C LYS A 129 -3.92 -24.07 -17.48
N LEU A 130 -3.64 -23.04 -18.28
CA LEU A 130 -3.03 -23.19 -19.60
C LEU A 130 -1.51 -23.18 -19.57
N PHE A 131 -0.89 -22.65 -18.52
CA PHE A 131 0.56 -22.49 -18.49
C PHE A 131 1.23 -23.08 -17.24
N TYR A 132 2.52 -23.30 -17.38
CA TYR A 132 3.34 -24.08 -16.46
C TYR A 132 4.63 -23.36 -16.09
N HIS A 133 5.15 -23.72 -14.94
CA HIS A 133 6.41 -23.30 -14.34
C HIS A 133 7.38 -24.45 -14.23
N ASP A 134 8.67 -24.19 -14.48
CA ASP A 134 9.73 -25.13 -14.23
C ASP A 134 10.34 -24.88 -12.84
N THR A 135 9.94 -25.69 -11.87
CA THR A 135 10.38 -25.60 -10.49
C THR A 135 11.46 -26.64 -10.15
N LYS A 136 12.15 -26.46 -9.02
CA LYS A 136 13.08 -27.49 -8.52
C LYS A 136 12.43 -28.85 -8.25
N GLN A 137 11.11 -28.88 -8.02
CA GLN A 137 10.32 -30.11 -7.78
C GLN A 137 9.72 -30.68 -9.08
N GLY A 138 10.03 -30.08 -10.21
CA GLY A 138 9.48 -30.46 -11.52
C GLY A 138 8.50 -29.41 -12.07
N ARG A 139 7.92 -29.75 -13.19
CA ARG A 139 7.00 -28.86 -13.92
C ARG A 139 5.65 -28.77 -13.21
N MET A 140 5.17 -27.55 -12.94
CA MET A 140 3.97 -27.29 -12.15
C MET A 140 3.03 -26.33 -12.89
N ARG A 141 1.74 -26.68 -12.94
CA ARG A 141 0.72 -25.82 -13.57
C ARG A 141 0.42 -24.60 -12.70
N HIS A 142 0.23 -23.44 -13.32
CA HIS A 142 0.13 -22.14 -12.64
C HIS A 142 -1.02 -22.10 -11.62
N ASP A 143 -2.19 -22.67 -11.90
CA ASP A 143 -3.32 -22.68 -10.94
C ASP A 143 -2.99 -23.33 -9.58
N LYS A 144 -1.92 -24.13 -9.50
CA LYS A 144 -1.44 -24.75 -8.26
C LYS A 144 -0.48 -23.85 -7.46
N VAL A 145 0.06 -22.83 -8.10
CA VAL A 145 1.09 -21.95 -7.54
C VAL A 145 0.77 -20.46 -7.71
N HIS A 146 -0.43 -20.17 -8.18
CA HIS A 146 -0.91 -18.81 -8.47
C HIS A 146 -0.61 -17.83 -7.31
N ASN A 147 -0.98 -18.18 -6.09
CA ASN A 147 -0.87 -17.28 -4.93
C ASN A 147 0.57 -16.96 -4.50
N ILE A 148 1.57 -17.71 -4.99
CA ILE A 148 2.99 -17.44 -4.69
C ILE A 148 3.75 -16.82 -5.87
N PHE A 149 3.09 -16.52 -6.97
CA PHE A 149 3.73 -15.95 -8.15
C PHE A 149 4.24 -14.53 -7.87
N GLY A 150 3.36 -13.64 -7.38
CA GLY A 150 3.73 -12.26 -7.01
C GLY A 150 4.77 -12.18 -5.89
N TYR A 151 4.70 -13.11 -4.92
CA TYR A 151 5.75 -13.29 -3.91
C TYR A 151 7.11 -13.54 -4.56
N ASN A 152 7.20 -14.47 -5.53
CA ASN A 152 8.48 -14.79 -6.17
C ASN A 152 8.98 -13.67 -7.09
N MET A 153 8.10 -12.86 -7.67
CA MET A 153 8.51 -11.65 -8.39
C MET A 153 9.14 -10.62 -7.46
N THR A 154 8.52 -10.37 -6.31
CA THR A 154 9.06 -9.43 -5.31
C THR A 154 10.37 -9.97 -4.70
N ARG A 155 10.45 -11.29 -4.50
CA ARG A 155 11.65 -11.98 -4.08
C ARG A 155 12.79 -11.82 -5.12
N ALA A 156 12.49 -11.90 -6.42
CA ALA A 156 13.47 -11.67 -7.47
C ALA A 156 14.13 -10.29 -7.37
N ALA A 157 13.33 -9.26 -7.08
CA ALA A 157 13.82 -7.91 -6.85
C ALA A 157 14.66 -7.83 -5.56
N GLY A 158 14.16 -8.34 -4.44
CA GLY A 158 14.86 -8.31 -3.16
C GLY A 158 16.19 -9.05 -3.20
N GLU A 159 16.22 -10.29 -3.75
CA GLU A 159 17.48 -11.05 -3.94
C GLU A 159 18.49 -10.31 -4.84
N ALA A 160 18.01 -9.57 -5.85
CA ALA A 160 18.86 -8.77 -6.71
C ALA A 160 19.40 -7.52 -6.00
N PHE A 161 18.58 -6.83 -5.21
CA PHE A 161 19.01 -5.64 -4.46
C PHE A 161 20.09 -5.97 -3.44
N GLU A 162 20.03 -7.14 -2.81
CA GLU A 162 21.10 -7.62 -1.92
C GLU A 162 22.45 -7.80 -2.62
N GLN A 163 22.44 -8.11 -3.92
CA GLN A 163 23.65 -8.27 -4.71
C GLN A 163 24.13 -6.98 -5.37
N LEU A 164 23.20 -6.14 -5.83
CA LEU A 164 23.49 -4.93 -6.61
C LEU A 164 23.78 -3.72 -5.71
N GLU A 165 23.12 -3.63 -4.57
CA GLU A 165 23.24 -2.54 -3.60
C GLU A 165 23.26 -3.12 -2.17
N PRO A 166 24.33 -3.84 -1.79
CA PRO A 166 24.38 -4.62 -0.55
C PRO A 166 24.26 -3.75 0.72
N ASP A 167 24.70 -2.50 0.65
CA ASP A 167 24.72 -1.58 1.79
C ASP A 167 23.52 -0.63 1.82
N LYS A 168 22.66 -0.67 0.79
CA LYS A 168 21.59 0.32 0.60
C LYS A 168 20.20 -0.27 0.74
N ARG A 169 19.29 0.50 1.35
CA ARG A 169 17.86 0.18 1.43
C ARG A 169 17.16 0.58 0.15
N ILE A 170 16.67 -0.39 -0.62
CA ILE A 170 15.87 -0.14 -1.82
C ILE A 170 14.41 -0.42 -1.50
N LEU A 171 13.56 0.58 -1.72
CA LEU A 171 12.12 0.44 -1.48
C LEU A 171 11.47 -0.44 -2.55
N MET A 172 10.72 -1.44 -2.10
CA MET A 172 9.88 -2.29 -2.95
C MET A 172 8.51 -2.49 -2.30
N TYR A 173 7.43 -2.37 -3.09
CA TYR A 173 6.10 -2.80 -2.69
C TYR A 173 5.32 -3.42 -3.86
N SER A 174 4.38 -4.27 -3.57
CA SER A 174 3.74 -5.16 -4.53
C SER A 174 2.22 -5.17 -4.38
N ARG A 175 1.50 -5.41 -5.48
CA ARG A 175 0.05 -5.65 -5.46
C ARG A 175 -0.27 -7.04 -4.98
N SER A 176 0.28 -8.06 -5.63
CA SER A 176 0.05 -9.44 -5.25
C SER A 176 1.05 -9.87 -4.17
N ALA A 177 0.53 -10.47 -3.11
CA ALA A 177 1.31 -10.83 -1.95
C ALA A 177 0.80 -12.12 -1.29
N CYS A 178 1.67 -12.76 -0.51
CA CYS A 178 1.31 -13.76 0.47
C CYS A 178 2.22 -13.64 1.71
N ILE A 179 1.86 -14.29 2.80
CA ILE A 179 2.66 -14.31 4.03
C ILE A 179 4.09 -14.77 3.70
N GLY A 180 5.08 -14.05 4.22
CA GLY A 180 6.51 -14.24 3.94
C GLY A 180 7.09 -13.27 2.93
N MET A 181 6.27 -12.61 2.08
CA MET A 181 6.75 -11.61 1.11
C MET A 181 7.25 -10.33 1.80
N HIS A 182 6.76 -10.02 2.99
CA HIS A 182 7.20 -8.86 3.77
C HIS A 182 8.72 -8.78 3.97
N ARG A 183 9.43 -9.90 3.85
CA ARG A 183 10.91 -9.95 3.87
C ARG A 183 11.58 -9.29 2.66
N TYR A 184 10.84 -9.07 1.58
CA TYR A 184 11.36 -8.54 0.32
C TYR A 184 10.70 -7.22 -0.09
N GLY A 185 9.58 -6.87 0.51
CA GLY A 185 8.89 -5.62 0.22
C GLY A 185 7.57 -5.48 0.95
N GLY A 186 7.01 -4.27 0.87
CA GLY A 186 5.70 -3.93 1.36
C GLY A 186 4.59 -4.19 0.35
N ILE A 187 3.42 -3.66 0.63
CA ILE A 187 2.24 -3.74 -0.24
C ILE A 187 1.51 -2.40 -0.29
N TRP A 188 0.64 -2.22 -1.28
CA TRP A 188 -0.47 -1.28 -1.18
C TRP A 188 -1.78 -2.05 -1.31
N THR A 189 -2.87 -1.43 -0.90
CA THR A 189 -4.16 -2.13 -0.81
C THR A 189 -4.93 -2.21 -2.13
N GLY A 190 -4.24 -2.00 -3.26
CA GLY A 190 -4.77 -2.18 -4.62
C GLY A 190 -5.73 -1.09 -5.07
N ASP A 191 -6.55 -1.43 -6.04
CA ASP A 191 -7.45 -0.53 -6.77
C ASP A 191 -8.73 -0.24 -5.97
N ASN A 192 -8.62 0.54 -4.91
CA ASN A 192 -9.74 1.00 -4.12
C ASN A 192 -10.60 2.03 -4.90
N GLN A 193 -11.76 2.40 -4.37
CA GLN A 193 -12.68 3.33 -5.02
C GLN A 193 -12.78 4.65 -4.21
N SER A 194 -13.10 5.74 -4.89
CA SER A 194 -13.38 7.05 -4.28
C SER A 194 -14.72 7.01 -3.51
N TRP A 195 -14.79 6.16 -2.50
CA TRP A 195 -15.96 5.93 -1.66
C TRP A 195 -15.64 6.12 -0.18
N TRP A 196 -16.58 6.66 0.57
CA TRP A 196 -16.44 6.87 2.00
C TRP A 196 -16.18 5.57 2.77
N SER A 197 -16.87 4.48 2.39
CA SER A 197 -16.66 3.16 2.98
C SER A 197 -15.23 2.62 2.80
N HIS A 198 -14.51 3.11 1.81
CA HIS A 198 -13.12 2.70 1.58
C HIS A 198 -12.12 3.41 2.50
N ILE A 199 -12.49 4.53 3.13
CA ILE A 199 -11.71 5.10 4.25
C ILE A 199 -11.77 4.14 5.45
N LEU A 200 -12.96 3.68 5.82
CA LEU A 200 -13.13 2.69 6.89
C LEU A 200 -12.44 1.37 6.56
N LEU A 201 -12.57 0.89 5.32
CA LEU A 201 -11.86 -0.30 4.86
C LEU A 201 -10.34 -0.17 5.04
N SER A 202 -9.77 1.00 4.75
CA SER A 202 -8.34 1.25 4.96
C SER A 202 -7.94 1.11 6.44
N LEU A 203 -8.78 1.63 7.37
CA LEU A 203 -8.56 1.48 8.81
C LEU A 203 -8.59 0.02 9.27
N HIS A 204 -9.45 -0.81 8.68
CA HIS A 204 -9.51 -2.25 9.00
C HIS A 204 -8.32 -3.02 8.41
N MET A 205 -7.85 -2.62 7.21
CA MET A 205 -6.76 -3.31 6.53
C MET A 205 -5.41 -3.05 7.19
N MET A 206 -5.14 -1.83 7.66
CA MET A 206 -3.86 -1.47 8.28
C MET A 206 -3.44 -2.45 9.40
N PRO A 207 -4.21 -2.65 10.48
CA PRO A 207 -3.83 -3.59 11.53
C PRO A 207 -3.84 -5.05 11.06
N SER A 208 -4.76 -5.41 10.14
CA SER A 208 -4.84 -6.77 9.60
C SER A 208 -3.58 -7.15 8.82
N LEU A 209 -3.04 -6.21 8.04
CA LEU A 209 -1.80 -6.41 7.28
C LEU A 209 -0.58 -6.45 8.20
N ASN A 210 -0.55 -5.60 9.24
CA ASN A 210 0.51 -5.64 10.24
C ASN A 210 0.54 -6.98 10.99
N MET A 211 -0.62 -7.59 11.31
CA MET A 211 -0.68 -8.94 11.87
C MET A 211 -0.08 -10.03 10.95
N CYS A 212 -0.07 -9.77 9.63
CA CYS A 212 0.57 -10.65 8.63
C CYS A 212 2.06 -10.33 8.38
N GLY A 213 2.63 -9.37 9.13
CA GLY A 213 4.02 -8.92 8.98
C GLY A 213 4.24 -7.82 7.95
N PHE A 214 3.20 -7.34 7.27
CA PHE A 214 3.31 -6.21 6.34
C PHE A 214 3.23 -4.89 7.09
N LEU A 215 4.37 -4.36 7.52
CA LEU A 215 4.44 -3.06 8.19
C LEU A 215 4.39 -1.90 7.19
N TYR A 216 5.08 -2.04 6.02
CA TYR A 216 5.03 -1.02 4.97
C TYR A 216 3.81 -1.26 4.08
N GLU A 217 2.76 -0.51 4.37
CA GLU A 217 1.48 -0.60 3.67
C GLU A 217 0.78 0.77 3.58
N GLY A 218 -0.21 0.87 2.72
CA GLY A 218 -1.10 2.03 2.62
C GLY A 218 -2.04 1.95 1.42
N PRO A 219 -3.17 2.69 1.48
CA PRO A 219 -4.14 2.78 0.40
C PRO A 219 -3.75 3.83 -0.65
N ASP A 220 -4.40 3.77 -1.80
CA ASP A 220 -4.46 4.89 -2.73
C ASP A 220 -5.37 5.98 -2.16
N ILE A 221 -4.77 7.07 -1.67
CA ILE A 221 -5.49 8.19 -1.05
C ILE A 221 -6.38 8.88 -2.08
N GLY A 222 -7.64 9.05 -1.72
CA GLY A 222 -8.67 9.64 -2.60
C GLY A 222 -9.40 8.61 -3.47
N GLY A 223 -8.91 7.36 -3.51
CA GLY A 223 -9.42 6.27 -4.30
C GLY A 223 -8.80 6.19 -5.71
N PHE A 224 -8.47 4.97 -6.15
CA PHE A 224 -7.94 4.70 -7.48
C PHE A 224 -9.04 4.83 -8.54
N GLY A 225 -10.16 4.11 -8.34
CA GLY A 225 -11.32 4.16 -9.22
C GLY A 225 -12.32 5.24 -8.84
N SER A 226 -13.19 5.58 -9.78
CA SER A 226 -14.24 6.58 -9.63
C SER A 226 -13.73 8.03 -9.48
N ASN A 227 -14.67 8.98 -9.36
CA ASN A 227 -14.36 10.39 -9.23
C ASN A 227 -14.46 10.85 -7.78
N THR A 228 -13.38 11.28 -7.21
CA THR A 228 -13.31 11.79 -5.85
C THR A 228 -13.88 13.21 -5.70
N THR A 229 -14.10 13.61 -4.44
CA THR A 229 -14.45 14.99 -4.03
C THR A 229 -13.40 15.53 -3.06
N GLU A 230 -13.35 16.87 -2.91
CA GLU A 230 -12.38 17.53 -2.04
C GLU A 230 -12.47 17.06 -0.58
N ASP A 231 -13.70 16.97 -0.07
CA ASP A 231 -13.99 16.52 1.29
C ASP A 231 -13.55 15.06 1.54
N LEU A 232 -13.82 14.17 0.59
CA LEU A 232 -13.38 12.78 0.66
C LEU A 232 -11.85 12.69 0.71
N VAL A 233 -11.15 13.42 -0.16
CA VAL A 233 -9.67 13.41 -0.20
C VAL A 233 -9.08 13.96 1.10
N LEU A 234 -9.61 15.09 1.62
CA LEU A 234 -9.16 15.66 2.90
C LEU A 234 -9.32 14.67 4.05
N ARG A 235 -10.50 14.03 4.18
CA ARG A 235 -10.72 13.01 5.22
C ARG A 235 -9.80 11.79 5.03
N TRP A 236 -9.55 11.39 3.80
CA TRP A 236 -8.63 10.27 3.54
C TRP A 236 -7.17 10.59 3.87
N TYR A 237 -6.73 11.83 3.61
CA TYR A 237 -5.43 12.30 4.10
C TYR A 237 -5.34 12.23 5.63
N GLY A 238 -6.44 12.51 6.34
CA GLY A 238 -6.52 12.38 7.80
C GLY A 238 -6.24 10.95 8.31
N VAL A 239 -6.40 9.92 7.47
CA VAL A 239 -5.93 8.54 7.73
C VAL A 239 -4.53 8.33 7.19
N GLY A 240 -4.32 8.71 5.93
CA GLY A 240 -3.11 8.39 5.19
C GLY A 240 -1.83 8.98 5.76
N ILE A 241 -1.90 10.12 6.47
CA ILE A 241 -0.71 10.71 7.11
C ILE A 241 -0.12 9.81 8.21
N PHE A 242 -0.86 8.84 8.70
CA PHE A 242 -0.39 7.85 9.67
C PHE A 242 0.06 6.52 9.02
N SER A 243 -0.29 6.27 7.75
CA SER A 243 0.19 5.09 7.03
C SER A 243 1.66 5.22 6.65
N PRO A 244 2.47 4.15 6.69
CA PRO A 244 3.84 4.16 6.18
C PRO A 244 3.90 4.56 4.71
N LEU A 245 3.09 3.96 3.84
CA LEU A 245 2.90 4.38 2.46
C LEU A 245 1.80 5.45 2.36
N LEU A 246 2.20 6.69 2.12
CA LEU A 246 1.29 7.80 1.81
C LEU A 246 1.38 8.14 0.32
N ARG A 247 0.40 7.73 -0.46
CA ARG A 247 0.36 7.93 -1.90
C ARG A 247 -1.02 8.38 -2.38
N ASN A 248 -1.10 9.51 -3.06
CA ASN A 248 -2.26 9.90 -3.85
C ASN A 248 -2.13 9.28 -5.25
N HIS A 249 -3.07 8.44 -5.63
CA HIS A 249 -3.03 7.73 -6.90
C HIS A 249 -4.45 7.48 -7.44
N SER A 250 -4.63 7.66 -8.76
CA SER A 250 -5.93 7.46 -9.42
C SER A 250 -5.77 6.89 -10.82
N ALA A 251 -6.80 6.20 -11.30
CA ALA A 251 -6.87 5.63 -12.63
C ALA A 251 -6.90 6.71 -13.72
N ALA A 252 -6.38 6.38 -14.89
CA ALA A 252 -6.55 7.21 -16.07
C ALA A 252 -8.05 7.42 -16.40
N GLY A 253 -8.42 8.62 -16.78
CA GLY A 253 -9.81 8.97 -17.11
C GLY A 253 -10.69 9.37 -15.93
N THR A 254 -10.23 9.22 -14.69
CA THR A 254 -10.92 9.76 -13.51
C THR A 254 -10.63 11.25 -13.31
N ARG A 255 -11.41 11.89 -12.40
CA ARG A 255 -11.13 13.27 -12.01
C ARG A 255 -9.74 13.37 -11.39
N LYS A 256 -8.99 14.39 -11.81
CA LYS A 256 -7.68 14.68 -11.21
C LYS A 256 -7.85 15.09 -9.74
N GLN A 257 -7.05 14.46 -8.88
CA GLN A 257 -7.21 14.54 -7.42
C GLN A 257 -5.95 15.00 -6.68
N GLU A 258 -4.99 15.55 -7.41
CA GLU A 258 -3.80 16.14 -6.78
C GLU A 258 -4.22 17.33 -5.88
N PRO A 259 -3.65 17.48 -4.67
CA PRO A 259 -4.05 18.49 -3.68
C PRO A 259 -4.15 19.91 -4.22
N TYR A 260 -3.26 20.31 -5.11
CA TYR A 260 -3.24 21.66 -5.72
C TYR A 260 -4.41 21.93 -6.69
N ARG A 261 -5.19 20.91 -7.05
CA ARG A 261 -6.39 21.03 -7.92
C ARG A 261 -7.63 21.49 -7.15
N PHE A 262 -7.64 21.29 -5.85
CA PHE A 262 -8.78 21.61 -5.00
C PHE A 262 -8.75 23.08 -4.53
N LYS A 263 -9.85 23.54 -3.94
CA LYS A 263 -10.00 24.92 -3.49
C LYS A 263 -9.27 25.18 -2.17
N ASN A 264 -9.40 24.26 -1.22
CA ASN A 264 -8.84 24.41 0.12
C ASN A 264 -7.36 23.94 0.18
N LYS A 265 -6.52 24.64 -0.58
CA LYS A 265 -5.08 24.32 -0.67
C LYS A 265 -4.35 24.42 0.68
N ALA A 266 -4.79 25.35 1.54
CA ALA A 266 -4.20 25.54 2.85
C ALA A 266 -4.39 24.31 3.74
N ALA A 267 -5.60 23.73 3.76
CA ALA A 267 -5.86 22.50 4.51
C ALA A 267 -4.99 21.33 4.01
N PHE A 268 -4.88 21.14 2.70
CA PHE A 268 -4.01 20.10 2.14
C PHE A 268 -2.54 20.31 2.49
N ALA A 269 -2.05 21.55 2.38
CA ALA A 269 -0.67 21.88 2.74
C ALA A 269 -0.41 21.59 4.22
N GLY A 270 -1.34 21.99 5.11
CA GLY A 270 -1.19 21.75 6.56
C GLY A 270 -1.30 20.29 6.96
N ILE A 271 -2.19 19.50 6.32
CA ILE A 271 -2.25 18.04 6.57
C ILE A 271 -0.93 17.37 6.14
N LEU A 272 -0.38 17.73 4.99
CA LEU A 272 0.90 17.20 4.54
C LEU A 272 2.05 17.68 5.42
N GLN A 273 2.03 18.93 5.88
CA GLN A 273 3.00 19.41 6.86
C GLN A 273 2.92 18.61 8.18
N LEU A 274 1.71 18.33 8.67
CA LEU A 274 1.52 17.48 9.85
C LEU A 274 2.15 16.09 9.66
N ARG A 275 2.07 15.50 8.46
CA ARG A 275 2.80 14.25 8.15
C ARG A 275 4.30 14.41 8.39
N TYR A 276 4.92 15.50 7.90
CA TYR A 276 6.34 15.73 8.11
C TYR A 276 6.68 15.93 9.60
N LEU A 277 5.84 16.65 10.34
CA LEU A 277 6.03 16.81 11.78
C LEU A 277 5.95 15.48 12.55
N LEU A 278 5.10 14.55 12.09
CA LEU A 278 4.93 13.21 12.69
C LEU A 278 6.00 12.21 12.27
N LEU A 279 6.79 12.45 11.23
CA LEU A 279 7.78 11.49 10.71
C LEU A 279 8.76 10.97 11.76
N PRO A 280 9.31 11.78 12.70
CA PRO A 280 10.18 11.27 13.77
C PRO A 280 9.51 10.16 14.59
N TYR A 281 8.25 10.33 14.96
CA TYR A 281 7.48 9.32 15.67
C TYR A 281 7.17 8.12 14.80
N ILE A 282 6.61 8.36 13.60
CA ILE A 282 6.20 7.30 12.66
C ILE A 282 7.39 6.41 12.31
N TYR A 283 8.53 7.01 12.00
CA TYR A 283 9.74 6.26 11.65
C TYR A 283 10.28 5.47 12.84
N SER A 284 10.33 6.09 14.02
CA SER A 284 10.75 5.42 15.25
C SER A 284 9.87 4.21 15.57
N GLU A 285 8.54 4.35 15.55
CA GLU A 285 7.60 3.25 15.82
C GLU A 285 7.65 2.17 14.75
N TYR A 286 7.78 2.57 13.48
CA TYR A 286 7.94 1.63 12.37
C TYR A 286 9.20 0.77 12.52
N MET A 287 10.34 1.40 12.82
CA MET A 287 11.61 0.70 12.98
C MET A 287 11.63 -0.17 14.23
N LYS A 288 11.07 0.29 15.36
CA LYS A 288 10.90 -0.55 16.55
C LYS A 288 10.05 -1.79 16.25
N ALA A 289 8.94 -1.63 15.51
CA ALA A 289 8.11 -2.76 15.10
C ALA A 289 8.86 -3.73 14.17
N ALA A 290 9.60 -3.22 13.19
CA ALA A 290 10.36 -4.03 12.24
C ALA A 290 11.51 -4.81 12.90
N LEU A 291 12.23 -4.18 13.84
CA LEU A 291 13.39 -4.78 14.51
C LEU A 291 13.02 -5.74 15.64
N ARG A 292 11.77 -5.69 16.13
CA ARG A 292 11.31 -6.45 17.31
C ARG A 292 10.13 -7.37 17.00
N ASP A 293 9.85 -7.64 15.74
CA ASP A 293 8.71 -8.46 15.29
C ASP A 293 7.37 -7.98 15.87
N GLY A 294 7.21 -6.65 15.97
CA GLY A 294 6.04 -5.99 16.53
C GLY A 294 5.04 -5.50 15.47
N MET A 295 4.08 -4.70 15.91
CA MET A 295 3.09 -4.06 15.05
C MET A 295 3.25 -2.54 15.12
N TYR A 296 3.31 -1.89 13.96
CA TYR A 296 3.25 -0.44 13.84
C TYR A 296 1.81 0.09 14.01
N CYS A 297 0.86 -0.55 13.33
CA CYS A 297 -0.57 -0.29 13.45
C CYS A 297 -1.25 -1.45 14.17
N MET A 298 -1.92 -1.17 15.27
CA MET A 298 -2.44 -2.19 16.20
C MET A 298 -3.91 -1.94 16.51
N PRO A 299 -4.78 -2.98 16.50
CA PRO A 299 -6.17 -2.82 16.95
C PRO A 299 -6.20 -2.54 18.46
N LEU A 300 -7.23 -1.80 18.93
CA LEU A 300 -7.40 -1.52 20.35
C LEU A 300 -7.48 -2.79 21.20
N ALA A 301 -8.00 -3.88 20.65
CA ALA A 301 -8.05 -5.19 21.28
C ALA A 301 -6.68 -5.70 21.77
N PHE A 302 -5.60 -5.35 21.07
CA PHE A 302 -4.26 -5.78 21.44
C PHE A 302 -3.60 -4.82 22.44
N ALA A 303 -3.83 -3.51 22.27
CA ALA A 303 -3.29 -2.49 23.17
C ALA A 303 -3.99 -2.52 24.55
N PHE A 304 -5.29 -2.90 24.57
CA PHE A 304 -6.14 -2.91 25.78
C PHE A 304 -6.89 -4.26 25.92
N PRO A 305 -6.16 -5.38 26.07
CA PRO A 305 -6.76 -6.73 26.00
C PRO A 305 -7.75 -7.02 27.15
N ASN A 306 -7.66 -6.29 28.25
CA ASN A 306 -8.54 -6.45 29.44
C ASN A 306 -9.79 -5.57 29.36
N ASP A 307 -9.89 -4.66 28.41
CA ASP A 307 -11.05 -3.83 28.18
C ASP A 307 -12.04 -4.53 27.22
N ALA A 308 -13.22 -4.87 27.74
CA ALA A 308 -14.23 -5.60 26.99
C ALA A 308 -14.80 -4.81 25.81
N PHE A 309 -14.85 -3.46 25.92
CA PHE A 309 -15.33 -2.61 24.85
C PHE A 309 -14.24 -2.38 23.80
N ALA A 310 -13.00 -2.09 24.19
CA ALA A 310 -11.87 -1.93 23.29
C ALA A 310 -11.68 -3.13 22.34
N ARG A 311 -12.03 -4.35 22.80
CA ARG A 311 -11.98 -5.56 21.97
C ARG A 311 -13.00 -5.58 20.83
N GLN A 312 -14.01 -4.70 20.84
CA GLN A 312 -15.06 -4.62 19.83
C GLN A 312 -14.94 -3.37 18.93
N VAL A 313 -13.99 -2.48 19.25
CA VAL A 313 -13.76 -1.28 18.44
C VAL A 313 -12.99 -1.64 17.17
N GLU A 314 -13.59 -1.34 16.00
CA GLU A 314 -13.02 -1.68 14.70
C GLU A 314 -12.59 -0.45 13.89
N ASP A 315 -13.02 0.75 14.31
CA ASP A 315 -12.83 2.01 13.58
C ASP A 315 -11.87 3.00 14.27
N GLU A 316 -11.10 2.49 15.20
CA GLU A 316 -10.01 3.18 15.89
C GLU A 316 -8.79 2.27 15.96
N VAL A 317 -7.60 2.83 15.79
CA VAL A 317 -6.36 2.06 15.80
C VAL A 317 -5.25 2.78 16.56
N MET A 318 -4.39 2.00 17.17
CA MET A 318 -3.13 2.50 17.73
C MET A 318 -2.06 2.57 16.63
N ILE A 319 -1.34 3.68 16.60
CA ILE A 319 -0.13 3.86 15.80
C ILE A 319 1.05 3.89 16.77
N GLY A 320 1.84 2.84 16.78
CA GLY A 320 2.88 2.64 17.78
C GLY A 320 2.33 2.58 19.21
N GLU A 321 3.16 2.92 20.19
CA GLU A 321 2.81 2.79 21.61
C GLU A 321 2.01 3.97 22.18
N SER A 322 2.14 5.18 21.59
CA SER A 322 1.65 6.41 22.19
C SER A 322 0.38 6.97 21.57
N LEU A 323 0.09 6.67 20.30
CA LEU A 323 -0.87 7.41 19.49
C LEU A 323 -2.10 6.58 19.15
N LEU A 324 -3.30 7.08 19.49
CA LEU A 324 -4.57 6.54 19.01
C LEU A 324 -5.15 7.48 17.96
N ILE A 325 -5.60 6.92 16.83
CA ILE A 325 -6.32 7.63 15.78
C ILE A 325 -7.76 7.12 15.64
N ALA A 326 -8.67 8.07 15.43
CA ALA A 326 -10.09 7.82 15.23
C ALA A 326 -10.62 8.78 14.14
N PRO A 327 -10.25 8.57 12.87
CA PRO A 327 -10.57 9.50 11.79
C PRO A 327 -12.05 9.47 11.41
N VAL A 328 -12.56 10.59 10.88
CA VAL A 328 -13.91 10.68 10.33
C VAL A 328 -13.93 10.01 8.96
N TYR A 329 -14.84 9.07 8.77
CA TYR A 329 -15.00 8.26 7.53
C TYR A 329 -16.41 8.31 6.92
N GLU A 330 -17.28 9.16 7.43
CA GLU A 330 -18.64 9.34 6.91
C GLU A 330 -18.80 10.67 6.17
N GLN A 331 -19.57 10.65 5.09
CA GLN A 331 -19.87 11.85 4.32
C GLN A 331 -20.66 12.86 5.14
N ASN A 332 -20.31 14.15 5.03
CA ASN A 332 -20.95 15.26 5.73
C ASN A 332 -20.91 15.20 7.26
N ALA A 333 -20.21 14.21 7.84
CA ALA A 333 -20.05 14.16 9.29
C ALA A 333 -19.15 15.31 9.79
N ARG A 334 -19.62 15.96 10.86
CA ARG A 334 -18.91 17.06 11.54
C ARG A 334 -18.17 16.60 12.79
N GLY A 335 -17.95 15.31 12.92
CA GLY A 335 -17.33 14.65 14.06
C GLY A 335 -17.73 13.19 14.10
N ARG A 336 -17.33 12.50 15.15
CA ARG A 336 -17.69 11.10 15.39
C ARG A 336 -17.66 10.75 16.87
N TYR A 337 -18.26 9.64 17.22
CA TYR A 337 -18.06 9.00 18.51
C TYR A 337 -16.70 8.30 18.53
N VAL A 338 -15.97 8.44 19.64
CA VAL A 338 -14.67 7.84 19.91
C VAL A 338 -14.73 7.17 21.28
N TYR A 339 -14.16 5.98 21.39
CA TYR A 339 -13.99 5.30 22.65
C TYR A 339 -12.54 5.42 23.15
N LEU A 340 -12.33 6.02 24.31
CA LEU A 340 -11.04 6.09 24.97
C LEU A 340 -10.97 5.03 26.07
N PRO A 341 -10.13 3.98 25.94
CA PRO A 341 -9.97 2.95 26.98
C PRO A 341 -9.40 3.45 28.29
N GLU A 342 -8.67 4.55 28.23
CA GLU A 342 -8.06 5.23 29.38
C GLU A 342 -8.15 6.76 29.20
N GLU A 343 -7.78 7.52 30.23
CA GLU A 343 -7.62 8.97 30.10
C GLU A 343 -6.53 9.28 29.07
N MET A 344 -6.82 10.16 28.11
CA MET A 344 -5.89 10.50 27.01
C MET A 344 -5.80 12.01 26.78
N LEU A 345 -4.67 12.45 26.25
CA LEU A 345 -4.47 13.81 25.76
C LEU A 345 -4.96 13.90 24.32
N GLN A 346 -6.11 14.55 24.10
CA GLN A 346 -6.55 14.91 22.76
C GLN A 346 -5.61 16.00 22.20
N VAL A 347 -5.15 15.80 20.97
CA VAL A 347 -4.45 16.82 20.18
C VAL A 347 -5.29 17.14 18.97
N ARG A 348 -5.66 18.40 18.83
CA ARG A 348 -6.41 18.95 17.70
C ARG A 348 -5.51 19.83 16.86
N VAL A 349 -5.43 19.57 15.58
CA VAL A 349 -4.62 20.33 14.63
C VAL A 349 -5.53 20.99 13.60
N LYS A 350 -5.51 22.32 13.52
CA LYS A 350 -6.19 23.11 12.50
C LYS A 350 -5.27 23.27 11.29
N CYS A 351 -5.40 22.42 10.30
CA CYS A 351 -4.47 22.31 9.18
C CYS A 351 -4.48 23.52 8.22
N SER A 352 -5.56 24.30 8.20
CA SER A 352 -5.63 25.55 7.42
C SER A 352 -4.92 26.73 8.06
N GLU A 353 -4.49 26.59 9.32
CA GLU A 353 -3.81 27.63 10.10
C GLU A 353 -2.45 27.10 10.55
N ASN A 354 -1.38 27.87 10.31
CA ASN A 354 -0.03 27.46 10.68
C ASN A 354 0.12 27.28 12.22
N ASP A 355 0.70 26.15 12.62
CA ASP A 355 1.07 25.81 14.00
C ASP A 355 -0.06 25.84 15.05
N ARG A 356 -1.31 25.83 14.62
CA ARG A 356 -2.43 25.79 15.57
C ARG A 356 -2.72 24.36 16.02
N MET A 357 -2.13 24.01 17.17
CA MET A 357 -2.38 22.76 17.89
C MET A 357 -2.95 23.07 19.27
N GLU A 358 -4.12 22.52 19.57
CA GLU A 358 -4.78 22.63 20.86
C GLU A 358 -4.81 21.27 21.56
N THR A 359 -4.66 21.25 22.86
CA THR A 359 -4.67 20.03 23.66
C THR A 359 -5.71 20.07 24.75
N THR A 360 -6.36 18.93 24.99
CA THR A 360 -7.35 18.77 26.07
C THR A 360 -7.25 17.36 26.63
N VAL A 361 -7.20 17.21 27.94
CA VAL A 361 -7.27 15.91 28.60
C VAL A 361 -8.73 15.43 28.62
N LEU A 362 -8.98 14.23 28.12
CA LEU A 362 -10.28 13.59 28.14
C LEU A 362 -10.24 12.32 29.01
N PRO A 363 -11.25 12.10 29.87
CA PRO A 363 -11.35 10.89 30.67
C PRO A 363 -11.61 9.65 29.78
N ALA A 364 -11.42 8.45 30.33
CA ALA A 364 -11.84 7.22 29.72
C ALA A 364 -13.36 7.23 29.44
N GLY A 365 -13.78 6.53 28.37
CA GLY A 365 -15.20 6.37 27.99
C GLY A 365 -15.52 6.88 26.60
N HIS A 366 -16.82 7.05 26.33
CA HIS A 366 -17.32 7.49 25.04
C HIS A 366 -17.40 9.01 24.94
N HIS A 367 -16.86 9.54 23.84
CA HIS A 367 -16.88 10.98 23.55
C HIS A 367 -17.41 11.23 22.15
N TYR A 368 -18.23 12.26 21.94
CA TYR A 368 -18.46 12.82 20.63
C TYR A 368 -17.39 13.89 20.37
N ILE A 369 -16.57 13.64 19.38
CA ILE A 369 -15.47 14.55 19.00
C ILE A 369 -15.87 15.31 17.74
N PRO A 370 -16.18 16.61 17.83
CA PRO A 370 -16.38 17.44 16.63
C PRO A 370 -15.05 17.59 15.90
N VAL A 371 -15.06 17.45 14.56
CA VAL A 371 -13.87 17.56 13.69
C VAL A 371 -14.29 18.28 12.42
N GLU A 372 -13.80 19.50 12.24
CA GLU A 372 -13.96 20.28 11.01
C GLU A 372 -13.23 19.59 9.83
N LEU A 373 -13.58 19.96 8.60
CA LEU A 373 -13.02 19.32 7.42
C LEU A 373 -11.49 19.51 7.28
N ASP A 374 -10.99 20.63 7.78
CA ASP A 374 -9.57 21.01 7.79
C ASP A 374 -8.89 20.71 9.14
N GLU A 375 -9.47 19.83 9.93
CA GLU A 375 -8.90 19.40 11.21
C GLU A 375 -8.50 17.93 11.19
N VAL A 376 -7.40 17.64 11.90
CA VAL A 376 -6.98 16.29 12.29
C VAL A 376 -6.97 16.23 13.81
N VAL A 377 -7.62 15.19 14.36
CA VAL A 377 -7.67 14.96 15.81
C VAL A 377 -7.13 13.56 16.08
N PHE A 378 -6.23 13.47 17.06
CA PHE A 378 -5.66 12.22 17.57
C PHE A 378 -5.44 12.31 19.08
N PHE A 379 -5.12 11.17 19.70
CA PHE A 379 -5.04 11.07 21.15
C PHE A 379 -3.72 10.45 21.59
N VAL A 380 -3.08 11.05 22.58
CA VAL A 380 -1.85 10.52 23.18
C VAL A 380 -2.21 9.80 24.47
N ARG A 381 -1.76 8.56 24.62
CA ARG A 381 -2.02 7.72 25.78
C ARG A 381 -1.45 8.31 27.07
N LYS A 382 -2.14 8.08 28.19
CA LYS A 382 -1.62 8.42 29.51
C LYS A 382 -0.32 7.65 29.81
N GLY A 383 0.66 8.35 30.32
CA GLY A 383 1.99 7.76 30.62
C GLY A 383 2.92 7.62 29.42
N HIS A 384 2.48 8.04 28.22
CA HIS A 384 3.27 7.95 26.99
C HIS A 384 3.63 9.33 26.44
N ILE A 385 4.62 9.35 25.55
CA ILE A 385 5.15 10.56 24.93
C ILE A 385 5.03 10.44 23.41
N LEU A 386 4.55 11.48 22.76
CA LEU A 386 4.55 11.63 21.30
C LEU A 386 5.58 12.69 20.90
N PRO A 387 6.76 12.31 20.39
CA PRO A 387 7.71 13.26 19.84
C PRO A 387 7.33 13.63 18.41
N ILE A 388 7.33 14.91 18.06
CA ILE A 388 7.18 15.41 16.69
C ILE A 388 8.27 16.42 16.36
N ALA A 389 8.55 16.63 15.07
CA ALA A 389 9.45 17.70 14.64
C ALA A 389 8.86 19.08 14.98
N ARG A 390 9.70 20.09 15.20
CA ARG A 390 9.25 21.49 15.40
C ARG A 390 8.90 22.20 14.11
N GLY A 391 9.41 21.72 13.00
CA GLY A 391 9.16 22.23 11.66
C GLY A 391 9.77 21.30 10.63
N GLY A 392 9.58 21.61 9.36
CA GLY A 392 10.10 20.84 8.25
C GLY A 392 9.03 20.57 7.20
N ASP A 393 9.45 20.63 5.95
CA ASP A 393 8.63 20.41 4.76
C ASP A 393 9.27 19.40 3.79
N SER A 394 10.37 18.80 4.21
CA SER A 394 11.11 17.79 3.45
C SER A 394 11.73 16.75 4.37
N ILE A 395 12.02 15.58 3.82
CA ILE A 395 12.69 14.49 4.57
C ILE A 395 14.08 14.93 5.05
N GLN A 396 14.84 15.69 4.23
CA GLN A 396 16.16 16.18 4.62
C GLN A 396 16.11 17.07 5.85
N ASN A 397 15.06 17.90 5.97
CA ASN A 397 14.88 18.76 7.13
C ASN A 397 14.45 17.99 8.37
N VAL A 398 13.77 16.85 8.21
CA VAL A 398 13.26 16.04 9.32
C VAL A 398 14.22 14.95 9.75
N ALA A 399 14.93 14.30 8.80
CA ALA A 399 15.93 13.26 9.10
C ALA A 399 17.13 13.78 9.90
N SER A 400 17.43 15.08 9.80
CA SER A 400 18.49 15.74 10.59
C SER A 400 18.02 16.28 11.94
N VAL A 401 16.77 16.02 12.36
CA VAL A 401 16.23 16.53 13.62
C VAL A 401 16.96 15.90 14.80
N ASN A 402 17.72 16.71 15.49
CA ASN A 402 18.32 16.34 16.77
C ASN A 402 17.21 16.17 17.82
N PHE A 403 17.40 15.26 18.77
CA PHE A 403 16.45 15.07 19.89
C PHE A 403 16.08 16.38 20.61
N ALA A 404 17.00 17.33 20.72
CA ALA A 404 16.79 18.65 21.30
C ALA A 404 15.77 19.52 20.50
N ASP A 405 15.55 19.20 19.22
CA ASP A 405 14.66 19.94 18.35
C ASP A 405 13.26 19.34 18.23
N LEU A 406 12.97 18.30 19.01
CA LEU A 406 11.63 17.71 19.06
C LEU A 406 10.69 18.52 19.96
N ARG A 407 9.43 18.57 19.56
CA ARG A 407 8.30 18.99 20.38
C ARG A 407 7.63 17.74 20.95
N LEU A 408 7.40 17.72 22.27
CA LEU A 408 6.85 16.57 22.95
C LEU A 408 5.40 16.84 23.36
N PHE A 409 4.49 15.96 22.98
CA PHE A 409 3.15 15.89 23.55
C PHE A 409 3.11 14.74 24.55
N ALA A 410 2.73 15.04 25.78
CA ALA A 410 2.68 14.04 26.83
C ALA A 410 1.55 14.34 27.82
N HIS A 411 0.84 13.31 28.20
CA HIS A 411 0.01 13.26 29.39
C HIS A 411 0.60 12.20 30.32
N ALA A 412 1.75 12.53 30.87
CA ALA A 412 2.61 11.59 31.56
C ALA A 412 2.99 12.09 32.95
N PRO A 413 3.03 11.22 33.98
CA PRO A 413 3.64 11.56 35.26
C PRO A 413 5.15 11.78 35.09
N ASP A 414 5.78 12.40 36.10
CA ASP A 414 7.22 12.53 36.13
C ASP A 414 7.91 11.19 35.99
N GLY A 415 8.94 11.13 35.11
CA GLY A 415 9.72 9.92 34.85
C GLY A 415 9.21 9.06 33.69
N ALA A 416 8.19 9.51 32.93
CA ALA A 416 7.85 8.85 31.68
C ALA A 416 9.01 8.96 30.68
N ALA A 417 9.25 7.87 29.91
CA ALA A 417 10.32 7.80 28.95
C ALA A 417 9.76 7.35 27.58
N TYR A 418 10.42 7.79 26.53
CA TYR A 418 10.16 7.33 25.16
C TYR A 418 11.48 6.88 24.53
N GLU A 419 11.48 5.69 23.96
CA GLU A 419 12.62 5.20 23.20
C GLU A 419 12.52 5.73 21.77
N TYR A 420 13.42 6.63 21.42
CA TYR A 420 13.47 7.25 20.11
C TYR A 420 14.50 6.54 19.22
N TYR A 421 14.06 6.05 18.07
CA TYR A 421 14.92 5.46 17.05
C TYR A 421 15.20 6.48 15.93
N THR A 422 16.45 6.58 15.53
CA THR A 422 16.87 7.38 14.37
C THR A 422 18.11 6.75 13.73
N ASP A 423 18.24 6.85 12.41
CA ASP A 423 19.39 6.46 11.61
C ASP A 423 19.48 7.35 10.37
N ASP A 424 20.31 6.99 9.38
CA ASP A 424 20.45 7.77 8.14
C ASP A 424 19.29 7.55 7.14
N GLY A 425 18.43 6.54 7.34
CA GLY A 425 17.32 6.19 6.45
C GLY A 425 17.74 5.53 5.13
N GLU A 426 19.03 5.34 4.87
CA GLU A 426 19.58 4.90 3.59
C GLU A 426 20.37 3.58 3.69
N THR A 427 21.21 3.45 4.69
CA THR A 427 22.05 2.26 4.86
C THR A 427 21.34 1.12 5.57
N LYS A 428 21.85 -0.12 5.39
CA LYS A 428 21.36 -1.31 6.11
C LYS A 428 21.93 -1.45 7.50
N ASP A 429 22.61 -0.44 8.02
CA ASP A 429 23.21 -0.43 9.34
C ASP A 429 22.19 0.01 10.38
N TYR A 430 21.30 -0.91 10.75
CA TYR A 430 20.16 -0.64 11.63
C TYR A 430 20.54 -0.49 13.12
N ASP A 431 21.77 -0.87 13.50
CA ASP A 431 22.20 -0.96 14.90
C ASP A 431 23.10 0.20 15.36
N LYS A 432 23.34 1.20 14.50
CA LYS A 432 24.22 2.35 14.83
C LYS A 432 23.49 3.59 15.25
#